data_03899738b8c9e0b5502fad736081d7d8
#
_entry.id   03899738b8c9e0b5502fad736081d7d8
#
_cell.length_a   1.000
_cell.length_b   1.000
_cell.length_c   1.000
_cell.angle_alpha   90.00
_cell.angle_beta   90.00
_cell.angle_gamma   90.00
#
_symmetry.space_group_name_H-M   'P 1'
#
loop_
_entity.id
_entity.type
_entity.pdbx_description
1 polymer ?
#
loop_
_entity_poly.entity_id
_entity_poly.type
_entity_poly.pdbx_seq_one_letter_code
_entity_poly.pdbx_strand_id
1 'polypeptide(L)'
;SNASSGGIASSIIYSFIKNGGYVASCMLNKGEFVFELTNSTQRAEQFVGSKYVKSNPKTIYIDIERKLQEGEKVLFVGLPCQVAALKNFSRNQDNLYTVDLICHGSPSPELLKMYLKEKSVDIEELEGLNFREKTSFGLRSVGKNNGFPRIVDMYTYAFLKSIDYTENCYSCRYASQSRVSDISLGDSWGSELSEEEKKKGISLVLCQTKKGEELLKKSNVELFDADITRAIQLNHQLEYPSRIPSSRMFFFENLEK
;
A
#
# COMPACT_ATOMS: atom_id res chain seq x y z
N SER A 1 7.22 2.50 -15.89
CA SER A 1 6.93 1.93 -14.56
C SER A 1 5.44 2.05 -14.29
N ASN A 2 4.77 0.93 -13.99
CA ASN A 2 3.34 0.90 -13.63
C ASN A 2 3.08 1.33 -12.16
N ALA A 3 4.04 2.03 -11.55
CA ALA A 3 3.95 2.48 -10.17
C ALA A 3 2.87 3.56 -9.99
N SER A 4 2.14 3.50 -8.88
CA SER A 4 1.07 4.46 -8.52
C SER A 4 1.60 5.86 -8.16
N SER A 5 2.88 5.99 -7.80
CA SER A 5 3.59 7.24 -7.46
C SER A 5 5.01 7.21 -8.07
N GLY A 6 6.02 7.73 -7.39
CA GLY A 6 7.42 7.78 -7.86
C GLY A 6 8.13 6.44 -8.04
N GLY A 7 7.52 5.31 -7.63
CA GLY A 7 8.06 3.97 -7.88
C GLY A 7 9.10 3.48 -6.86
N ILE A 8 9.31 4.20 -5.77
CA ILE A 8 10.34 3.89 -4.78
C ILE A 8 10.13 2.52 -4.10
N ALA A 9 8.88 2.13 -3.82
CA ALA A 9 8.57 0.81 -3.27
C ALA A 9 9.09 -0.31 -4.19
N SER A 10 8.83 -0.20 -5.49
CA SER A 10 9.31 -1.17 -6.49
C SER A 10 10.83 -1.19 -6.58
N SER A 11 11.49 -0.02 -6.54
CA SER A 11 12.97 0.07 -6.54
C SER A 11 13.58 -0.63 -5.33
N ILE A 12 13.03 -0.41 -4.15
CA ILE A 12 13.45 -1.08 -2.90
C ILE A 12 13.26 -2.59 -3.02
N ILE A 13 12.08 -3.04 -3.45
CA ILE A 13 11.74 -4.46 -3.62
C ILE A 13 12.72 -5.14 -4.57
N TYR A 14 12.92 -4.59 -5.77
CA TYR A 14 13.80 -5.20 -6.76
C TYR A 14 15.27 -5.19 -6.34
N SER A 15 15.73 -4.11 -5.70
CA SER A 15 17.08 -4.06 -5.15
C SER A 15 17.28 -5.11 -4.06
N PHE A 16 16.30 -5.29 -3.17
CA PHE A 16 16.37 -6.24 -2.09
C PHE A 16 16.44 -7.69 -2.59
N ILE A 17 15.63 -8.04 -3.59
CA ILE A 17 15.68 -9.36 -4.24
C ILE A 17 17.02 -9.59 -4.95
N LYS A 18 17.51 -8.59 -5.71
CA LYS A 18 18.81 -8.69 -6.39
C LYS A 18 19.98 -8.89 -5.44
N ASN A 19 19.86 -8.45 -4.19
CA ASN A 19 20.85 -8.68 -3.14
C ASN A 19 20.58 -9.98 -2.33
N GLY A 20 19.79 -10.90 -2.88
CA GLY A 20 19.57 -12.24 -2.32
C GLY A 20 18.51 -12.33 -1.24
N GLY A 21 17.72 -11.27 -1.00
CA GLY A 21 16.65 -11.27 0.01
C GLY A 21 15.31 -11.77 -0.51
N TYR A 22 14.42 -12.09 0.40
CA TYR A 22 13.02 -12.40 0.16
C TYR A 22 12.14 -11.17 0.41
N VAL A 23 11.10 -10.99 -0.37
CA VAL A 23 10.15 -9.88 -0.19
C VAL A 23 8.74 -10.42 -0.04
N ALA A 24 8.02 -9.92 0.96
CA ALA A 24 6.60 -10.18 1.17
C ALA A 24 5.80 -8.90 0.96
N SER A 25 4.80 -8.94 0.08
CA SER A 25 3.87 -7.83 -0.12
C SER A 25 2.53 -8.31 -0.67
N CYS A 26 1.57 -7.38 -0.74
CA CYS A 26 0.21 -7.67 -1.16
C CYS A 26 0.07 -7.75 -2.69
N MET A 27 -0.67 -8.74 -3.15
CA MET A 27 -1.08 -8.91 -4.54
C MET A 27 -2.54 -9.35 -4.67
N LEU A 28 -3.12 -9.21 -5.87
CA LEU A 28 -4.38 -9.87 -6.22
C LEU A 28 -4.08 -11.30 -6.68
N ASN A 29 -4.75 -12.27 -6.09
CA ASN A 29 -4.66 -13.67 -6.47
C ASN A 29 -6.04 -14.33 -6.38
N LYS A 30 -6.59 -14.76 -7.52
CA LYS A 30 -7.91 -15.41 -7.62
C LYS A 30 -8.99 -14.66 -6.81
N GLY A 31 -9.16 -13.38 -7.09
CA GLY A 31 -10.18 -12.55 -6.45
C GLY A 31 -9.89 -12.12 -5.01
N GLU A 32 -8.75 -12.51 -4.44
CA GLU A 32 -8.36 -12.14 -3.07
C GLU A 32 -7.09 -11.28 -3.04
N PHE A 33 -7.08 -10.27 -2.18
CA PHE A 33 -5.87 -9.50 -1.87
C PHE A 33 -5.12 -10.17 -0.73
N VAL A 34 -4.05 -10.87 -1.08
CA VAL A 34 -3.25 -11.69 -0.16
C VAL A 34 -1.79 -11.29 -0.20
N PHE A 35 -1.05 -11.66 0.84
CA PHE A 35 0.40 -11.53 0.85
C PHE A 35 1.07 -12.77 0.27
N GLU A 36 2.15 -12.55 -0.46
CA GLU A 36 3.02 -13.60 -0.95
C GLU A 36 4.46 -13.28 -0.63
N LEU A 37 5.26 -14.29 -0.31
CA LEU A 37 6.71 -14.22 -0.08
C LEU A 37 7.45 -14.75 -1.30
N THR A 38 8.36 -13.95 -1.86
CA THR A 38 9.12 -14.34 -3.05
C THR A 38 10.53 -13.76 -3.05
N ASN A 39 11.45 -14.41 -3.76
CA ASN A 39 12.77 -13.90 -4.14
C ASN A 39 12.91 -13.76 -5.67
N SER A 40 11.80 -13.84 -6.40
CA SER A 40 11.73 -13.64 -7.85
C SER A 40 11.29 -12.22 -8.19
N THR A 41 12.10 -11.49 -8.95
CA THR A 41 11.76 -10.16 -9.45
C THR A 41 10.53 -10.17 -10.36
N GLN A 42 10.39 -11.21 -11.20
CA GLN A 42 9.21 -11.39 -12.04
C GLN A 42 7.94 -11.56 -11.22
N ARG A 43 7.99 -12.37 -10.15
CA ARG A 43 6.84 -12.56 -9.26
C ARG A 43 6.49 -11.28 -8.51
N ALA A 44 7.50 -10.51 -8.08
CA ALA A 44 7.33 -9.25 -7.38
C ALA A 44 6.69 -8.14 -8.22
N GLU A 45 6.58 -8.27 -9.56
CA GLU A 45 5.82 -7.37 -10.42
C GLU A 45 4.34 -7.30 -10.02
N GLN A 46 3.78 -8.38 -9.46
CA GLN A 46 2.41 -8.43 -8.95
C GLN A 46 2.19 -7.56 -7.70
N PHE A 47 3.25 -7.16 -7.02
CA PHE A 47 3.18 -6.28 -5.85
C PHE A 47 2.99 -4.81 -6.23
N VAL A 48 3.28 -4.45 -7.47
CA VAL A 48 3.22 -3.07 -7.95
C VAL A 48 1.78 -2.53 -7.94
N GLY A 49 1.65 -1.25 -7.65
CA GLY A 49 0.37 -0.54 -7.63
C GLY A 49 -0.32 -0.55 -6.25
N SER A 50 -1.00 0.55 -5.93
CA SER A 50 -1.79 0.69 -4.71
C SER A 50 -3.02 -0.21 -4.74
N LYS A 51 -3.37 -0.81 -3.60
CA LYS A 51 -4.57 -1.63 -3.41
C LYS A 51 -5.41 -0.96 -2.32
N TYR A 52 -6.48 -0.28 -2.70
CA TYR A 52 -7.38 0.43 -1.78
C TYR A 52 -8.46 -0.51 -1.24
N VAL A 53 -8.00 -1.60 -0.64
CA VAL A 53 -8.83 -2.64 -0.05
C VAL A 53 -8.03 -3.35 1.04
N LYS A 54 -8.70 -3.87 2.05
CA LYS A 54 -8.05 -4.62 3.13
C LYS A 54 -7.54 -5.96 2.60
N SER A 55 -6.24 -6.20 2.77
CA SER A 55 -5.60 -7.45 2.39
C SER A 55 -5.61 -8.45 3.54
N ASN A 56 -5.66 -9.74 3.17
CA ASN A 56 -5.61 -10.84 4.12
C ASN A 56 -4.16 -11.34 4.27
N PRO A 57 -3.53 -11.24 5.44
CA PRO A 57 -2.17 -11.73 5.66
C PRO A 57 -2.06 -13.26 5.62
N LYS A 58 -3.15 -14.03 5.81
CA LYS A 58 -3.14 -15.51 5.84
C LYS A 58 -1.97 -16.04 6.69
N THR A 59 -1.10 -16.85 6.10
CA THR A 59 0.05 -17.48 6.77
C THR A 59 1.35 -16.69 6.64
N ILE A 60 1.33 -15.51 6.02
CA ILE A 60 2.56 -14.80 5.62
C ILE A 60 3.53 -14.55 6.79
N TYR A 61 3.01 -14.30 8.00
CA TYR A 61 3.88 -14.06 9.15
C TYR A 61 4.62 -15.33 9.59
N ILE A 62 3.99 -16.49 9.43
CA ILE A 62 4.62 -17.81 9.68
C ILE A 62 5.71 -18.06 8.63
N ASP A 63 5.41 -17.78 7.37
CA ASP A 63 6.33 -17.99 6.26
C ASP A 63 7.56 -17.08 6.36
N ILE A 64 7.35 -15.83 6.78
CA ILE A 64 8.43 -14.87 7.07
C ILE A 64 9.28 -15.36 8.25
N GLU A 65 8.66 -15.76 9.37
CA GLU A 65 9.39 -16.21 10.55
C GLU A 65 10.25 -17.44 10.23
N ARG A 66 9.75 -18.37 9.41
CA ARG A 66 10.53 -19.54 8.95
C ARG A 66 11.77 -19.09 8.17
N LYS A 67 11.66 -18.13 7.24
CA LYS A 67 12.80 -17.61 6.49
C LYS A 67 13.81 -16.88 7.38
N LEU A 68 13.36 -16.13 8.35
CA LEU A 68 14.23 -15.47 9.33
C LEU A 68 15.00 -16.49 10.19
N GLN A 69 14.38 -17.63 10.56
CA GLN A 69 15.03 -18.73 11.28
C GLN A 69 16.05 -19.47 10.42
N GLU A 70 15.85 -19.52 9.10
CA GLU A 70 16.83 -20.03 8.13
C GLU A 70 18.02 -19.07 7.92
N GLY A 71 18.01 -17.88 8.57
CA GLY A 71 19.06 -16.87 8.46
C GLY A 71 18.89 -15.95 7.25
N GLU A 72 17.79 -16.07 6.51
CA GLU A 72 17.50 -15.27 5.33
C GLU A 72 17.10 -13.84 5.69
N LYS A 73 17.36 -12.90 4.79
CA LYS A 73 16.88 -11.52 4.89
C LYS A 73 15.51 -11.41 4.28
N VAL A 74 14.57 -10.81 5.02
CA VAL A 74 13.19 -10.63 4.57
C VAL A 74 12.80 -9.16 4.64
N LEU A 75 12.25 -8.65 3.54
CA LEU A 75 11.60 -7.34 3.47
C LEU A 75 10.08 -7.54 3.47
N PHE A 76 9.39 -6.94 4.43
CA PHE A 76 7.93 -6.87 4.45
C PHE A 76 7.46 -5.47 4.04
N VAL A 77 6.61 -5.39 3.02
CA VAL A 77 5.99 -4.15 2.56
C VAL A 77 4.48 -4.24 2.77
N GLY A 78 3.93 -3.42 3.66
CA GLY A 78 2.51 -3.49 4.02
C GLY A 78 1.98 -2.22 4.68
N LEU A 79 0.80 -2.31 5.30
CA LEU A 79 0.25 -1.21 6.09
C LEU A 79 0.91 -1.17 7.48
N PRO A 80 0.94 -0.01 8.17
CA PRO A 80 1.61 0.10 9.47
C PRO A 80 1.04 -0.86 10.52
N CYS A 81 -0.27 -1.10 10.53
CA CYS A 81 -0.89 -2.09 11.41
C CYS A 81 -0.44 -3.54 11.11
N GLN A 82 -0.14 -3.85 9.85
CA GLN A 82 0.37 -5.16 9.43
C GLN A 82 1.85 -5.32 9.78
N VAL A 83 2.65 -4.25 9.62
CA VAL A 83 4.05 -4.23 10.08
C VAL A 83 4.11 -4.42 11.61
N ALA A 84 3.25 -3.72 12.36
CA ALA A 84 3.18 -3.87 13.81
C ALA A 84 2.82 -5.29 14.23
N ALA A 85 1.84 -5.90 13.54
CA ALA A 85 1.44 -7.29 13.79
C ALA A 85 2.60 -8.27 13.51
N LEU A 86 3.31 -8.10 12.39
CA LEU A 86 4.48 -8.92 12.07
C LEU A 86 5.59 -8.76 13.11
N LYS A 87 5.93 -7.52 13.50
CA LYS A 87 6.98 -7.28 14.51
C LYS A 87 6.63 -7.87 15.87
N ASN A 88 5.35 -7.86 16.25
CA ASN A 88 4.90 -8.52 17.49
C ASN A 88 4.91 -10.05 17.39
N PHE A 89 4.75 -10.60 16.20
CA PHE A 89 4.77 -12.04 15.94
C PHE A 89 6.19 -12.58 15.85
N SER A 90 7.10 -11.87 15.17
CA SER A 90 8.45 -12.31 14.88
C SER A 90 9.36 -12.24 16.11
N ARG A 91 10.10 -13.33 16.37
CA ARG A 91 11.08 -13.45 17.46
C ARG A 91 12.47 -12.94 17.07
N ASN A 92 12.81 -13.03 15.78
CA ASN A 92 14.09 -12.56 15.24
C ASN A 92 13.84 -11.43 14.24
N GLN A 93 14.26 -10.21 14.62
CA GLN A 93 14.07 -9.02 13.79
C GLN A 93 15.39 -8.51 13.16
N ASP A 94 16.51 -9.15 13.37
CA ASP A 94 17.81 -8.68 12.86
C ASP A 94 17.84 -8.68 11.33
N ASN A 95 17.30 -9.72 10.71
CA ASN A 95 17.20 -9.88 9.27
C ASN A 95 15.84 -9.43 8.70
N LEU A 96 14.94 -8.92 9.54
CA LEU A 96 13.64 -8.37 9.11
C LEU A 96 13.79 -6.89 8.78
N TYR A 97 13.45 -6.54 7.56
CA TYR A 97 13.33 -5.17 7.06
C TYR A 97 11.86 -4.86 6.82
N THR A 98 11.45 -3.64 7.11
CA THR A 98 10.03 -3.27 7.04
C THR A 98 9.83 -1.94 6.35
N VAL A 99 8.85 -1.91 5.44
CA VAL A 99 8.38 -0.70 4.78
C VAL A 99 6.87 -0.60 5.01
N ASP A 100 6.42 0.51 5.57
CA ASP A 100 4.98 0.78 5.64
C ASP A 100 4.57 1.92 4.70
N LEU A 101 3.25 2.01 4.50
CA LEU A 101 2.64 3.04 3.69
C LEU A 101 1.92 4.05 4.59
N ILE A 102 1.95 5.33 4.22
CA ILE A 102 1.06 6.35 4.80
C ILE A 102 -0.36 5.99 4.37
N CYS A 103 -1.12 5.41 5.31
CA CYS A 103 -2.39 4.77 5.03
C CYS A 103 -3.55 5.62 5.56
N HIS A 104 -4.49 5.97 4.68
CA HIS A 104 -5.70 6.73 5.01
C HIS A 104 -6.76 5.89 5.72
N GLY A 105 -6.84 4.62 5.36
CA GLY A 105 -7.82 3.64 5.79
C GLY A 105 -7.98 2.57 4.72
N SER A 106 -8.80 1.57 5.00
CA SER A 106 -8.96 0.42 4.10
C SER A 106 -10.39 -0.12 4.16
N PRO A 107 -11.10 -0.15 3.02
CA PRO A 107 -12.41 -0.79 2.90
C PRO A 107 -12.33 -2.32 3.06
N SER A 108 -13.47 -2.94 3.35
CA SER A 108 -13.56 -4.40 3.35
C SER A 108 -13.51 -4.98 1.94
N PRO A 109 -12.94 -6.18 1.74
CA PRO A 109 -12.96 -6.86 0.45
C PRO A 109 -14.39 -7.17 -0.05
N GLU A 110 -15.32 -7.40 0.85
CA GLU A 110 -16.72 -7.67 0.51
C GLU A 110 -17.37 -6.49 -0.19
N LEU A 111 -17.09 -5.26 0.28
CA LEU A 111 -17.61 -4.06 -0.36
C LEU A 111 -17.11 -3.92 -1.81
N LEU A 112 -15.83 -4.21 -2.06
CA LEU A 112 -15.29 -4.23 -3.41
C LEU A 112 -15.96 -5.31 -4.27
N LYS A 113 -16.15 -6.52 -3.73
CA LYS A 113 -16.83 -7.61 -4.44
C LYS A 113 -18.28 -7.25 -4.79
N MET A 114 -19.02 -6.63 -3.86
CA MET A 114 -20.38 -6.14 -4.11
C MET A 114 -20.41 -5.12 -5.25
N TYR A 115 -19.52 -4.13 -5.20
CA TYR A 115 -19.41 -3.10 -6.23
C TYR A 115 -19.08 -3.71 -7.61
N LEU A 116 -18.10 -4.62 -7.68
CA LEU A 116 -17.72 -5.28 -8.93
C LEU A 116 -18.86 -6.14 -9.49
N LYS A 117 -19.57 -6.86 -8.63
CA LYS A 117 -20.74 -7.66 -9.01
C LYS A 117 -21.86 -6.80 -9.59
N GLU A 118 -22.13 -5.62 -9.02
CA GLU A 118 -23.08 -4.63 -9.56
C GLU A 118 -22.70 -4.21 -10.99
N LYS A 119 -21.40 -4.16 -11.29
CA LYS A 119 -20.87 -3.85 -12.63
C LYS A 119 -20.72 -5.08 -13.53
N SER A 120 -21.27 -6.23 -13.12
CA SER A 120 -21.14 -7.51 -13.84
C SER A 120 -19.69 -7.93 -14.08
N VAL A 121 -18.80 -7.62 -13.13
CA VAL A 121 -17.39 -7.99 -13.16
C VAL A 121 -17.12 -9.05 -12.09
N ASP A 122 -16.62 -10.21 -12.51
CA ASP A 122 -16.14 -11.22 -11.58
C ASP A 122 -14.68 -10.97 -11.25
N ILE A 123 -14.40 -10.71 -9.96
CA ILE A 123 -13.06 -10.42 -9.48
C ILE A 123 -12.13 -11.64 -9.61
N GLU A 124 -12.65 -12.87 -9.65
CA GLU A 124 -11.87 -14.09 -9.77
C GLU A 124 -11.31 -14.27 -11.20
N GLU A 125 -11.97 -13.67 -12.18
CA GLU A 125 -11.54 -13.69 -13.59
C GLU A 125 -10.55 -12.56 -13.94
N LEU A 126 -10.31 -11.62 -13.01
CA LEU A 126 -9.40 -10.52 -13.27
C LEU A 126 -7.93 -10.94 -13.16
N GLU A 127 -7.15 -10.61 -14.19
CA GLU A 127 -5.68 -10.73 -14.16
C GLU A 127 -5.03 -9.69 -13.23
N GLY A 128 -5.69 -8.56 -13.03
CA GLY A 128 -5.27 -7.50 -12.13
C GLY A 128 -6.34 -6.42 -11.97
N LEU A 129 -6.16 -5.60 -10.95
CA LEU A 129 -7.04 -4.47 -10.66
C LEU A 129 -6.19 -3.27 -10.21
N ASN A 130 -6.24 -2.20 -10.98
CA ASN A 130 -5.59 -0.94 -10.64
C ASN A 130 -6.59 0.00 -10.00
N PHE A 131 -6.20 0.62 -8.90
CA PHE A 131 -7.00 1.61 -8.16
C PHE A 131 -6.55 3.04 -8.44
N ARG A 132 -5.38 3.18 -9.04
CA ARG A 132 -4.76 4.48 -9.27
C ARG A 132 -3.68 4.42 -10.35
N GLU A 133 -3.59 5.46 -11.14
CA GLU A 133 -2.46 5.75 -12.04
C GLU A 133 -1.89 7.13 -11.70
N LYS A 134 -0.72 7.19 -11.06
CA LYS A 134 -0.03 8.42 -10.65
C LYS A 134 -0.97 9.48 -10.02
N THR A 135 -1.48 10.41 -10.81
CA THR A 135 -2.36 11.50 -10.38
C THR A 135 -3.86 11.23 -10.55
N SER A 136 -4.21 10.09 -11.17
CA SER A 136 -5.59 9.73 -11.49
C SER A 136 -6.06 8.56 -10.62
N PHE A 137 -7.15 8.75 -9.89
CA PHE A 137 -7.77 7.75 -9.05
C PHE A 137 -8.97 7.14 -9.76
N GLY A 138 -9.13 5.83 -9.69
CA GLY A 138 -10.26 5.10 -10.26
C GLY A 138 -9.91 3.63 -10.50
N LEU A 139 -10.93 2.78 -10.39
CA LEU A 139 -10.81 1.35 -10.65
C LEU A 139 -10.63 1.07 -12.14
N ARG A 140 -9.67 0.21 -12.46
CA ARG A 140 -9.44 -0.28 -13.83
C ARG A 140 -9.03 -1.74 -13.77
N SER A 141 -9.77 -2.58 -14.50
CA SER A 141 -9.39 -3.98 -14.68
C SER A 141 -8.21 -4.11 -15.63
N VAL A 142 -7.36 -5.11 -15.36
CA VAL A 142 -6.28 -5.55 -16.26
C VAL A 142 -6.72 -6.90 -16.85
N GLY A 143 -6.55 -7.08 -18.16
CA GLY A 143 -6.95 -8.30 -18.89
C GLY A 143 -8.06 -8.07 -19.89
N LYS A 144 -8.76 -9.14 -20.28
CA LYS A 144 -9.72 -9.15 -21.40
C LYS A 144 -10.98 -8.30 -21.21
N ASN A 145 -11.33 -7.95 -19.96
CA ASN A 145 -12.50 -7.15 -19.63
C ASN A 145 -12.11 -5.70 -19.32
N ASN A 146 -11.84 -4.91 -20.35
CA ASN A 146 -11.54 -3.48 -20.25
C ASN A 146 -12.79 -2.63 -19.94
N GLY A 147 -13.59 -2.99 -18.94
CA GLY A 147 -14.96 -2.56 -18.78
C GLY A 147 -15.26 -1.42 -17.79
N PHE A 148 -14.26 -0.81 -17.14
CA PHE A 148 -14.55 0.34 -16.28
C PHE A 148 -14.45 1.65 -17.05
N PRO A 149 -15.54 2.45 -17.11
CA PRO A 149 -15.48 3.78 -17.70
C PRO A 149 -14.50 4.66 -16.94
N ARG A 150 -13.84 5.60 -17.62
CA ARG A 150 -12.90 6.59 -17.07
C ARG A 150 -13.53 7.61 -16.13
N ILE A 151 -14.71 7.37 -15.63
CA ILE A 151 -15.46 8.24 -14.71
C ILE A 151 -15.07 7.81 -13.29
N VAL A 152 -14.98 8.76 -12.37
CA VAL A 152 -14.77 8.49 -10.95
C VAL A 152 -15.83 7.49 -10.49
N ASP A 153 -15.40 6.25 -10.25
CA ASP A 153 -16.29 5.20 -9.78
C ASP A 153 -16.69 5.45 -8.32
N MET A 154 -17.85 4.95 -7.93
CA MET A 154 -18.39 5.17 -6.58
C MET A 154 -17.57 4.51 -5.49
N TYR A 155 -16.88 3.39 -5.77
CA TYR A 155 -15.98 2.76 -4.83
C TYR A 155 -14.78 3.66 -4.52
N THR A 156 -14.12 4.17 -5.56
CA THR A 156 -13.00 5.12 -5.39
C THR A 156 -13.47 6.41 -4.72
N TYR A 157 -14.65 6.91 -5.07
CA TYR A 157 -15.23 8.10 -4.41
C TYR A 157 -15.42 7.86 -2.91
N ALA A 158 -16.05 6.76 -2.51
CA ALA A 158 -16.26 6.41 -1.10
C ALA A 158 -14.94 6.28 -0.35
N PHE A 159 -13.93 5.65 -0.97
CA PHE A 159 -12.57 5.57 -0.42
C PHE A 159 -11.96 6.96 -0.21
N LEU A 160 -11.94 7.82 -1.23
CA LEU A 160 -11.34 9.16 -1.14
C LEU A 160 -12.06 10.08 -0.14
N LYS A 161 -13.36 9.84 0.12
CA LYS A 161 -14.14 10.54 1.14
C LYS A 161 -14.11 9.89 2.50
N SER A 162 -13.32 8.83 2.69
CA SER A 162 -13.20 8.07 3.93
C SER A 162 -14.53 7.49 4.43
N ILE A 163 -15.47 7.19 3.52
CA ILE A 163 -16.82 6.73 3.86
C ILE A 163 -16.81 5.23 4.23
N ASP A 164 -16.03 4.43 3.51
CA ASP A 164 -16.12 2.97 3.45
C ASP A 164 -15.04 2.23 4.24
N TYR A 165 -14.23 2.93 5.02
CA TYR A 165 -13.16 2.29 5.80
C TYR A 165 -13.70 1.37 6.89
N THR A 166 -12.94 0.35 7.25
CA THR A 166 -13.22 -0.46 8.44
C THR A 166 -13.08 0.38 9.71
N GLU A 167 -13.90 0.10 10.74
CA GLU A 167 -14.05 0.92 11.96
C GLU A 167 -12.70 1.25 12.63
N ASN A 168 -11.81 0.26 12.73
CA ASN A 168 -10.51 0.44 13.34
C ASN A 168 -9.60 1.48 12.64
N CYS A 169 -9.90 1.85 11.39
CA CYS A 169 -9.13 2.86 10.66
C CYS A 169 -9.38 4.27 11.18
N TYR A 170 -10.58 4.55 11.71
CA TYR A 170 -10.92 5.87 12.27
C TYR A 170 -10.33 6.11 13.66
N SER A 171 -9.81 5.08 14.31
CA SER A 171 -9.09 5.16 15.59
C SER A 171 -7.67 4.58 15.46
N CYS A 172 -7.06 4.74 14.28
CA CYS A 172 -5.77 4.14 13.96
C CYS A 172 -4.65 4.66 14.85
N ARG A 173 -4.01 3.78 15.61
CA ARG A 173 -2.88 4.10 16.50
C ARG A 173 -1.58 4.41 15.74
N TYR A 174 -1.53 4.11 14.46
CA TYR A 174 -0.38 4.28 13.60
C TYR A 174 -0.44 5.56 12.76
N ALA A 175 -1.47 6.38 12.93
CA ALA A 175 -1.57 7.70 12.34
C ALA A 175 -0.72 8.69 13.14
N SER A 176 0.59 8.65 12.93
CA SER A 176 1.61 9.35 13.71
C SER A 176 2.88 9.47 12.87
N GLN A 177 3.75 10.42 13.19
CA GLN A 177 5.09 10.56 12.62
C GLN A 177 6.02 9.45 13.11
N SER A 178 5.86 8.99 14.36
CA SER A 178 6.60 7.86 14.90
C SER A 178 6.01 6.56 14.36
N ARG A 179 6.66 6.02 13.34
CA ARG A 179 6.20 4.82 12.63
C ARG A 179 6.89 3.57 13.16
N VAL A 180 6.25 2.43 12.93
CA VAL A 180 6.74 1.13 13.40
C VAL A 180 7.72 0.45 12.44
N SER A 181 7.79 0.92 11.19
CA SER A 181 8.64 0.36 10.14
C SER A 181 10.02 0.99 10.09
N ASP A 182 10.91 0.46 9.25
CA ASP A 182 12.21 1.06 8.98
C ASP A 182 12.09 2.23 7.99
N ILE A 183 11.17 2.14 7.04
CA ILE A 183 10.82 3.21 6.09
C ILE A 183 9.30 3.34 6.00
N SER A 184 8.80 4.58 5.98
CA SER A 184 7.43 4.89 5.62
C SER A 184 7.38 5.58 4.26
N LEU A 185 6.48 5.13 3.38
CA LEU A 185 6.29 5.67 2.05
C LEU A 185 4.91 6.29 1.89
N GLY A 186 4.85 7.40 1.21
CA GLY A 186 3.59 8.07 0.85
C GLY A 186 3.72 8.87 -0.43
N ASP A 187 2.67 9.62 -0.74
CA ASP A 187 2.72 10.61 -1.80
C ASP A 187 3.34 11.90 -1.29
N SER A 188 4.19 12.51 -2.10
CA SER A 188 4.79 13.81 -1.79
C SER A 188 3.85 14.95 -2.21
N TRP A 189 2.70 15.03 -1.54
CA TRP A 189 1.77 16.16 -1.76
C TRP A 189 2.45 17.48 -1.45
N GLY A 190 2.26 18.47 -2.34
CA GLY A 190 2.85 19.79 -2.18
C GLY A 190 4.36 19.87 -2.43
N SER A 191 4.96 18.86 -3.05
CA SER A 191 6.36 18.94 -3.50
C SER A 191 6.62 20.20 -4.31
N GLU A 192 7.79 20.82 -4.09
CA GLU A 192 8.25 22.02 -4.79
C GLU A 192 9.07 21.71 -6.06
N LEU A 193 9.23 20.43 -6.38
CA LEU A 193 9.87 19.99 -7.61
C LEU A 193 9.10 20.47 -8.85
N SER A 194 9.76 20.47 -9.99
CA SER A 194 9.19 20.92 -11.27
C SER A 194 7.91 20.15 -11.64
N GLU A 195 7.07 20.74 -12.48
CA GLU A 195 5.88 20.07 -12.98
C GLU A 195 6.22 18.82 -13.81
N GLU A 196 7.40 18.76 -14.43
CA GLU A 196 7.88 17.58 -15.14
C GLU A 196 8.16 16.42 -14.18
N GLU A 197 8.81 16.69 -13.05
CA GLU A 197 9.05 15.69 -12.00
C GLU A 197 7.72 15.22 -11.36
N LYS A 198 6.83 16.15 -11.06
CA LYS A 198 5.48 15.82 -10.51
C LYS A 198 4.68 14.89 -11.43
N LYS A 199 4.76 15.09 -12.75
CA LYS A 199 4.11 14.22 -13.76
C LYS A 199 4.70 12.81 -13.77
N LYS A 200 5.99 12.63 -13.46
CA LYS A 200 6.61 11.30 -13.32
C LYS A 200 6.13 10.57 -12.07
N GLY A 201 5.58 11.30 -11.10
CA GLY A 201 5.19 10.83 -9.78
C GLY A 201 6.33 10.97 -8.79
N ILE A 202 6.03 11.51 -7.60
CA ILE A 202 6.99 11.73 -6.52
C ILE A 202 6.49 11.03 -5.27
N SER A 203 7.37 10.23 -4.64
CA SER A 203 7.07 9.58 -3.36
C SER A 203 7.72 10.33 -2.21
N LEU A 204 6.99 10.47 -1.11
CA LEU A 204 7.54 10.88 0.17
C LEU A 204 8.19 9.65 0.84
N VAL A 205 9.38 9.85 1.41
CA VAL A 205 10.13 8.81 2.12
C VAL A 205 10.50 9.33 3.50
N LEU A 206 10.10 8.61 4.53
CA LEU A 206 10.51 8.87 5.91
C LEU A 206 11.33 7.68 6.42
N CYS A 207 12.63 7.87 6.62
CA CYS A 207 13.50 6.88 7.24
C CYS A 207 13.34 6.94 8.76
N GLN A 208 12.93 5.83 9.38
CA GLN A 208 12.69 5.74 10.81
C GLN A 208 13.89 5.11 11.56
N THR A 209 14.71 4.31 10.86
CA THR A 209 15.83 3.58 11.45
C THR A 209 17.07 3.64 10.56
N LYS A 210 18.25 3.34 11.15
CA LYS A 210 19.50 3.16 10.36
C LYS A 210 19.36 2.06 9.32
N LYS A 211 18.62 1.00 9.64
CA LYS A 211 18.31 -0.11 8.70
C LYS A 211 17.54 0.39 7.49
N GLY A 212 16.59 1.32 7.71
CA GLY A 212 15.85 1.99 6.63
C GLY A 212 16.75 2.84 5.74
N GLU A 213 17.67 3.61 6.32
CA GLU A 213 18.64 4.40 5.54
C GLU A 213 19.55 3.53 4.67
N GLU A 214 20.05 2.40 5.21
CA GLU A 214 20.86 1.45 4.47
C GLU A 214 20.09 0.80 3.33
N LEU A 215 18.82 0.47 3.57
CA LEU A 215 17.92 -0.09 2.56
C LEU A 215 17.71 0.91 1.42
N LEU A 216 17.49 2.17 1.74
CA LEU A 216 17.30 3.24 0.77
C LEU A 216 18.59 3.51 -0.05
N LYS A 217 19.76 3.57 0.61
CA LYS A 217 21.06 3.75 -0.06
C LYS A 217 21.39 2.65 -1.07
N LYS A 218 20.92 1.42 -0.83
CA LYS A 218 21.09 0.27 -1.74
C LYS A 218 20.09 0.27 -2.90
N SER A 219 19.06 1.10 -2.83
CA SER A 219 18.06 1.21 -3.87
C SER A 219 18.51 2.22 -4.92
N ASN A 220 18.25 1.93 -6.19
CA ASN A 220 18.60 2.85 -7.28
C ASN A 220 17.51 3.92 -7.43
N VAL A 221 17.55 4.94 -6.57
CA VAL A 221 16.55 6.02 -6.51
C VAL A 221 17.24 7.39 -6.46
N GLU A 222 16.63 8.37 -7.07
CA GLU A 222 17.01 9.77 -6.94
C GLU A 222 16.27 10.37 -5.74
N LEU A 223 16.98 11.07 -4.87
CA LEU A 223 16.45 11.65 -3.63
C LEU A 223 16.57 13.17 -3.68
N PHE A 224 15.55 13.82 -3.19
CA PHE A 224 15.49 15.27 -3.02
C PHE A 224 15.11 15.59 -1.57
N ASP A 225 15.62 16.69 -1.06
CA ASP A 225 15.20 17.17 0.25
C ASP A 225 13.71 17.54 0.24
N ALA A 226 13.02 17.22 1.34
CA ALA A 226 11.62 17.52 1.49
C ALA A 226 11.38 18.38 2.75
N ASP A 227 10.52 19.40 2.61
CA ASP A 227 9.99 20.11 3.78
C ASP A 227 9.07 19.19 4.56
N ILE A 228 9.57 18.70 5.71
CA ILE A 228 8.84 17.75 6.56
C ILE A 228 7.58 18.38 7.15
N THR A 229 7.59 19.66 7.49
CA THR A 229 6.42 20.36 8.02
C THR A 229 5.30 20.37 7.00
N ARG A 230 5.60 20.72 5.76
CA ARG A 230 4.66 20.72 4.66
C ARG A 230 4.19 19.32 4.30
N ALA A 231 5.10 18.34 4.31
CA ALA A 231 4.75 16.94 4.05
C ALA A 231 3.74 16.42 5.07
N ILE A 232 3.90 16.75 6.37
CA ILE A 232 2.99 16.38 7.44
C ILE A 232 1.63 17.06 7.25
N GLN A 233 1.60 18.36 7.02
CA GLN A 233 0.36 19.12 6.81
C GLN A 233 -0.51 18.56 5.67
N LEU A 234 0.13 18.03 4.63
CA LEU A 234 -0.54 17.48 3.45
C LEU A 234 -0.75 15.96 3.51
N ASN A 235 -0.26 15.31 4.55
CA ASN A 235 -0.47 13.90 4.85
C ASN A 235 -0.94 13.77 6.31
N HIS A 236 -2.19 14.15 6.59
CA HIS A 236 -2.73 14.22 7.95
C HIS A 236 -2.58 12.90 8.73
N GLN A 237 -2.45 11.76 8.03
CA GLN A 237 -2.20 10.45 8.64
C GLN A 237 -0.83 10.32 9.32
N LEU A 238 0.01 11.33 9.20
CA LEU A 238 1.23 11.48 10.00
C LEU A 238 0.98 12.13 11.36
N GLU A 239 -0.25 12.62 11.62
CA GLU A 239 -0.63 13.26 12.88
C GLU A 239 -1.87 12.65 13.53
N TYR A 240 -2.90 12.34 12.73
CA TYR A 240 -4.17 11.81 13.22
C TYR A 240 -4.86 10.91 12.18
N PRO A 241 -5.72 9.99 12.62
CA PRO A 241 -6.46 9.10 11.71
C PRO A 241 -7.53 9.87 10.91
N SER A 242 -8.00 9.24 9.86
CA SER A 242 -9.17 9.73 9.10
C SER A 242 -10.38 9.87 10.02
N ARG A 243 -11.19 10.90 9.80
CA ARG A 243 -12.41 11.16 10.57
C ARG A 243 -13.60 10.42 9.95
N ILE A 244 -14.54 10.00 10.79
CA ILE A 244 -15.80 9.42 10.32
C ILE A 244 -16.63 10.52 9.67
N PRO A 245 -16.95 10.44 8.35
CA PRO A 245 -17.80 11.43 7.71
C PRO A 245 -19.28 11.20 8.05
N SER A 246 -20.07 12.26 8.09
CA SER A 246 -21.50 12.19 8.39
C SER A 246 -22.30 11.34 7.38
N SER A 247 -21.82 11.23 6.14
CA SER A 247 -22.42 10.42 5.09
C SER A 247 -22.24 8.90 5.27
N ARG A 248 -21.37 8.47 6.19
CA ARG A 248 -21.06 7.04 6.37
C ARG A 248 -22.28 6.21 6.78
N MET A 249 -23.03 6.66 7.75
CA MET A 249 -24.23 5.95 8.22
C MET A 249 -25.23 5.77 7.08
N PHE A 250 -25.55 6.84 6.39
CA PHE A 250 -26.46 6.81 5.23
C PHE A 250 -25.94 5.86 4.12
N PHE A 251 -24.62 5.83 3.86
CA PHE A 251 -24.02 4.94 2.88
C PHE A 251 -24.29 3.48 3.23
N PHE A 252 -24.00 3.05 4.46
CA PHE A 252 -24.18 1.64 4.86
C PHE A 252 -25.66 1.24 4.99
N GLU A 253 -26.55 2.14 5.42
CA GLU A 253 -28.00 1.88 5.46
C GLU A 253 -28.64 1.68 4.07
N ASN A 254 -27.96 2.09 3.01
CA ASN A 254 -28.46 2.01 1.64
C ASN A 254 -27.64 1.06 0.74
N LEU A 255 -26.67 0.34 1.28
CA LEU A 255 -25.86 -0.64 0.52
C LEU A 255 -26.67 -1.84 0.01
N GLU A 256 -27.77 -2.20 0.69
CA GLU A 256 -28.59 -3.38 0.38
C GLU A 256 -29.86 -3.04 -0.41
N LYS A 257 -30.07 -1.76 -0.74
CA LYS A 257 -31.23 -1.28 -1.53
C LYS A 257 -30.85 -1.05 -2.99
#